data_5fb71d0e4184573cd6856c8d47d35f08
#
_entry.id   5fb71d0e4184573cd6856c8d47d35f08
#
_cell.length_a   1.000
_cell.length_b   1.000
_cell.length_c   1.000
_cell.angle_alpha   90.00
_cell.angle_beta   90.00
_cell.angle_gamma   90.00
#
_symmetry.space_group_name_H-M   'P 1'
#
loop_
_entity.id
_entity.type
_entity.pdbx_description
1 polymer ?
#
loop_
_entity_poly.entity_id
_entity_poly.type
_entity_poly.pdbx_seq_one_letter_code
_entity_poly.pdbx_strand_id
1 'polypeptide(L)'
;KNYVCSILAAKLVGISETESINSLKKFKGVKRRMDFIKEISGIRIYDDFAHHPTAIKLSCSAIRNKYSDKKILGLIELGSNTMSSGYHKENLINSFGSLDEFLMLDPNKNYKINNAFDSENELLKNLEEKIFDYDIILIMTNKDSQKFINPIINSIEKK
;
A
#
# COMPACT_ATOMS: atom_id res chain seq x y z
N LYS A 1 8.07 6.06 14.75
CA LYS A 1 8.71 5.20 15.81
C LYS A 1 10.11 4.73 15.37
N ASN A 2 10.27 4.12 14.18
CA ASN A 2 11.56 3.57 13.73
C ASN A 2 12.72 4.60 13.72
N TYR A 3 12.48 5.83 13.26
CA TYR A 3 13.50 6.90 13.28
C TYR A 3 13.97 7.23 14.70
N VAL A 4 13.06 7.26 15.68
CA VAL A 4 13.42 7.50 17.09
C VAL A 4 14.32 6.37 17.60
N CYS A 5 13.95 5.11 17.32
CA CYS A 5 14.79 3.96 17.70
C CYS A 5 16.17 4.01 17.04
N SER A 6 16.25 4.42 15.77
CA SER A 6 17.53 4.56 15.07
C SER A 6 18.42 5.65 15.68
N ILE A 7 17.84 6.80 16.05
CA ILE A 7 18.59 7.88 16.74
C ILE A 7 19.10 7.41 18.10
N LEU A 8 18.25 6.72 18.88
CA LEU A 8 18.65 6.20 20.19
C LEU A 8 19.76 5.14 20.08
N ALA A 9 19.66 4.24 19.10
CA ALA A 9 20.69 3.25 18.82
C ALA A 9 22.02 3.90 18.41
N ALA A 10 21.97 4.92 17.54
CA ALA A 10 23.16 5.68 17.12
C ALA A 10 23.84 6.39 18.32
N LYS A 11 23.03 6.94 19.22
CA LYS A 11 23.52 7.57 20.45
C LYS A 11 24.30 6.60 21.35
N LEU A 12 23.87 5.34 21.44
CA LEU A 12 24.55 4.31 22.23
C LEU A 12 25.96 3.99 21.69
N VAL A 13 26.23 4.24 20.43
CA VAL A 13 27.57 4.06 19.82
C VAL A 13 28.30 5.38 19.60
N GLY A 14 27.86 6.46 20.27
CA GLY A 14 28.57 7.73 20.32
C GLY A 14 28.26 8.74 19.22
N ILE A 15 27.24 8.45 18.35
CA ILE A 15 26.79 9.40 17.32
C ILE A 15 25.82 10.41 17.95
N SER A 16 26.05 11.71 17.71
CA SER A 16 25.18 12.76 18.24
C SER A 16 23.78 12.74 17.64
N GLU A 17 22.80 13.26 18.39
CA GLU A 17 21.42 13.37 17.91
C GLU A 17 21.33 14.27 16.67
N THR A 18 22.12 15.35 16.62
CA THR A 18 22.16 16.28 15.49
C THR A 18 22.67 15.60 14.22
N GLU A 19 23.74 14.80 14.30
CA GLU A 19 24.26 14.03 13.17
C GLU A 19 23.26 13.00 12.68
N SER A 20 22.61 12.29 13.61
CA SER A 20 21.56 11.31 13.32
C SER A 20 20.37 11.95 12.60
N ILE A 21 19.87 13.10 13.07
CA ILE A 21 18.77 13.84 12.44
C ILE A 21 19.17 14.33 11.04
N ASN A 22 20.39 14.86 10.88
CA ASN A 22 20.87 15.33 9.57
C ASN A 22 21.03 14.17 8.56
N SER A 23 21.43 13.00 9.03
CA SER A 23 21.48 11.78 8.20
C SER A 23 20.09 11.31 7.80
N LEU A 24 19.11 11.37 8.70
CA LEU A 24 17.72 11.01 8.41
C LEU A 24 17.05 11.92 7.38
N LYS A 25 17.43 13.21 7.33
CA LYS A 25 16.94 14.14 6.27
C LYS A 25 17.34 13.71 4.86
N LYS A 26 18.43 12.97 4.72
CA LYS A 26 18.94 12.44 3.45
C LYS A 26 18.41 11.04 3.12
N PHE A 27 17.76 10.41 4.08
CA PHE A 27 17.25 9.05 3.94
C PHE A 27 16.01 9.02 3.06
N LYS A 28 16.09 8.34 1.93
CA LYS A 28 15.02 8.27 0.91
C LYS A 28 13.90 7.28 1.24
N GLY A 29 13.95 6.65 2.41
CA GLY A 29 13.00 5.61 2.79
C GLY A 29 13.50 4.19 2.49
N VAL A 30 12.66 3.22 2.74
CA VAL A 30 12.89 1.79 2.45
C VAL A 30 11.97 1.41 1.31
N LYS A 31 12.49 0.70 0.30
CA LYS A 31 11.68 0.17 -0.81
C LYS A 31 10.46 -0.59 -0.27
N ARG A 32 9.33 -0.42 -0.94
CA ARG A 32 8.08 -1.06 -0.59
C ARG A 32 7.59 -0.73 0.85
N ARG A 33 7.85 0.50 1.32
CA ARG A 33 7.32 1.08 2.57
C ARG A 33 6.78 2.47 2.26
N MET A 34 5.51 2.54 1.82
CA MET A 34 4.90 3.75 1.25
C MET A 34 5.79 4.35 0.16
N ASP A 35 6.35 3.48 -0.68
CA ASP A 35 7.30 3.82 -1.74
C ASP A 35 6.56 4.50 -2.88
N PHE A 36 6.93 5.74 -3.20
CA PHE A 36 6.36 6.47 -4.32
C PHE A 36 6.99 5.96 -5.62
N ILE A 37 6.19 5.34 -6.46
CA ILE A 37 6.65 4.73 -7.72
C ILE A 37 6.67 5.76 -8.84
N LYS A 38 5.52 6.38 -9.15
CA LYS A 38 5.37 7.31 -10.26
C LYS A 38 4.08 8.11 -10.14
N GLU A 39 4.04 9.27 -10.79
CA GLU A 39 2.81 10.02 -11.09
C GLU A 39 2.61 10.07 -12.60
N ILE A 40 1.43 9.69 -13.09
CA ILE A 40 1.07 9.65 -14.50
C ILE A 40 -0.35 10.19 -14.63
N SER A 41 -0.57 11.15 -15.52
CA SER A 41 -1.90 11.75 -15.76
C SER A 41 -2.60 12.23 -14.48
N GLY A 42 -1.82 12.69 -13.48
CA GLY A 42 -2.33 13.13 -12.17
C GLY A 42 -2.57 12.01 -11.16
N ILE A 43 -2.41 10.75 -11.53
CA ILE A 43 -2.58 9.58 -10.65
C ILE A 43 -1.24 9.20 -10.04
N ARG A 44 -1.16 9.13 -8.71
CA ARG A 44 0.03 8.73 -7.94
C ARG A 44 -0.03 7.29 -7.55
N ILE A 45 1.03 6.54 -7.84
CA ILE A 45 1.14 5.11 -7.54
C ILE A 45 2.12 4.91 -6.38
N TYR A 46 1.66 4.19 -5.34
CA TYR A 46 2.44 3.84 -4.16
C TYR A 46 2.51 2.31 -4.00
N ASP A 47 3.67 1.80 -3.57
CA ASP A 47 3.90 0.39 -3.21
C ASP A 47 4.19 0.28 -1.71
N ASP A 48 3.48 -0.62 -1.03
CA ASP A 48 3.68 -0.92 0.39
C ASP A 48 3.69 -2.43 0.64
N PHE A 49 4.54 -2.87 1.53
CA PHE A 49 4.65 -4.28 1.92
C PHE A 49 3.61 -4.71 2.96
N ALA A 50 2.68 -3.83 3.33
CA ALA A 50 1.64 -4.13 4.30
C ALA A 50 0.75 -5.29 3.82
N HIS A 51 0.61 -6.32 4.65
CA HIS A 51 -0.16 -7.53 4.34
C HIS A 51 -0.85 -8.12 5.58
N HIS A 52 -0.78 -7.44 6.73
CA HIS A 52 -1.48 -7.79 7.97
C HIS A 52 -2.42 -6.64 8.37
N PRO A 53 -3.61 -6.87 8.97
CA PRO A 53 -4.60 -5.84 9.22
C PRO A 53 -4.05 -4.59 9.90
N THR A 54 -3.22 -4.75 10.93
CA THR A 54 -2.58 -3.62 11.64
C THR A 54 -1.67 -2.80 10.70
N ALA A 55 -0.85 -3.46 9.89
CA ALA A 55 0.04 -2.78 8.95
C ALA A 55 -0.76 -2.07 7.85
N ILE A 56 -1.76 -2.74 7.28
CA ILE A 56 -2.67 -2.19 6.28
C ILE A 56 -3.37 -0.94 6.83
N LYS A 57 -3.95 -1.01 8.03
CA LYS A 57 -4.59 0.14 8.68
C LYS A 57 -3.64 1.33 8.82
N LEU A 58 -2.39 1.08 9.23
CA LEU A 58 -1.38 2.13 9.37
C LEU A 58 -1.00 2.74 8.03
N SER A 59 -0.84 1.93 6.97
CA SER A 59 -0.53 2.42 5.62
C SER A 59 -1.71 3.23 5.05
N CYS A 60 -2.95 2.74 5.18
CA CYS A 60 -4.15 3.47 4.77
C CYS A 60 -4.30 4.81 5.50
N SER A 61 -4.07 4.83 6.81
CA SER A 61 -4.13 6.07 7.59
C SER A 61 -2.99 7.03 7.22
N ALA A 62 -1.79 6.53 6.96
CA ALA A 62 -0.65 7.35 6.59
C ALA A 62 -0.85 8.04 5.24
N ILE A 63 -1.35 7.33 4.22
CA ILE A 63 -1.63 7.91 2.91
C ILE A 63 -2.79 8.93 3.00
N ARG A 64 -3.85 8.64 3.76
CA ARG A 64 -4.96 9.56 4.00
C ARG A 64 -4.50 10.84 4.71
N ASN A 65 -3.66 10.74 5.74
CA ASN A 65 -3.11 11.90 6.43
C ASN A 65 -2.24 12.78 5.52
N LYS A 66 -1.55 12.16 4.56
CA LYS A 66 -0.74 12.89 3.58
C LYS A 66 -1.59 13.56 2.50
N TYR A 67 -2.75 12.99 2.17
CA TYR A 67 -3.63 13.41 1.09
C TYR A 67 -5.09 13.37 1.55
N SER A 68 -5.47 14.32 2.38
CA SER A 68 -6.79 14.35 3.06
C SER A 68 -7.97 14.54 2.11
N ASP A 69 -7.76 15.24 1.01
CA ASP A 69 -8.76 15.66 0.02
C ASP A 69 -8.76 14.82 -1.27
N LYS A 70 -7.85 13.83 -1.38
CA LYS A 70 -7.67 13.02 -2.57
C LYS A 70 -8.45 11.71 -2.50
N LYS A 71 -8.93 11.23 -3.65
CA LYS A 71 -9.55 9.92 -3.78
C LYS A 71 -8.49 8.83 -3.84
N ILE A 72 -8.58 7.85 -2.96
CA ILE A 72 -7.58 6.80 -2.77
C ILE A 72 -8.20 5.43 -3.01
N LEU A 73 -7.69 4.70 -3.99
CA LEU A 73 -8.01 3.29 -4.23
C LEU A 73 -6.89 2.40 -3.67
N GLY A 74 -7.23 1.45 -2.80
CA GLY A 74 -6.32 0.40 -2.35
C GLY A 74 -6.40 -0.83 -3.25
N LEU A 75 -5.26 -1.39 -3.61
CA LEU A 75 -5.15 -2.70 -4.24
C LEU A 75 -4.41 -3.64 -3.28
N ILE A 76 -5.08 -4.72 -2.85
CA ILE A 76 -4.58 -5.57 -1.78
C ILE A 76 -4.42 -7.00 -2.28
N GLU A 77 -3.25 -7.59 -2.04
CA GLU A 77 -3.02 -9.02 -2.19
C GLU A 77 -2.53 -9.61 -0.88
N LEU A 78 -3.23 -10.66 -0.43
CA LEU A 78 -2.91 -11.36 0.81
C LEU A 78 -2.02 -12.57 0.51
N GLY A 79 -0.72 -12.42 0.76
CA GLY A 79 0.27 -13.46 0.43
C GLY A 79 0.58 -14.45 1.54
N SER A 80 0.17 -14.23 2.79
CA SER A 80 0.43 -15.17 3.89
C SER A 80 -0.70 -16.17 4.05
N ASN A 81 -0.38 -17.41 4.46
CA ASN A 81 -1.38 -18.46 4.69
C ASN A 81 -2.46 -18.03 5.70
N THR A 82 -2.09 -17.37 6.79
CA THR A 82 -3.03 -16.89 7.80
C THR A 82 -3.99 -15.84 7.24
N MET A 83 -3.52 -14.92 6.40
CA MET A 83 -4.36 -13.91 5.78
C MET A 83 -5.25 -14.52 4.69
N SER A 84 -4.70 -15.38 3.84
CA SER A 84 -5.46 -16.05 2.77
C SER A 84 -6.47 -17.09 3.29
N SER A 85 -6.37 -17.54 4.55
CA SER A 85 -7.35 -18.45 5.16
C SER A 85 -8.65 -17.77 5.62
N GLY A 86 -8.72 -16.44 5.61
CA GLY A 86 -9.88 -15.68 6.10
C GLY A 86 -9.95 -15.52 7.63
N TYR A 87 -8.95 -15.98 8.39
CA TYR A 87 -8.92 -15.90 9.85
C TYR A 87 -9.11 -14.47 10.40
N HIS A 88 -8.62 -13.47 9.69
CA HIS A 88 -8.68 -12.06 10.11
C HIS A 88 -9.77 -11.25 9.38
N LYS A 89 -10.83 -11.88 8.87
CA LYS A 89 -11.81 -11.27 7.96
C LYS A 89 -12.35 -9.92 8.44
N GLU A 90 -12.91 -9.84 9.65
CA GLU A 90 -13.48 -8.60 10.19
C GLU A 90 -12.42 -7.52 10.40
N ASN A 91 -11.28 -7.89 11.00
CA ASN A 91 -10.18 -6.97 11.24
C ASN A 91 -9.57 -6.44 9.95
N LEU A 92 -9.52 -7.27 8.90
CA LEU A 92 -9.02 -6.87 7.60
C LEU A 92 -9.93 -5.84 6.94
N ILE A 93 -11.23 -6.10 6.86
CA ILE A 93 -12.20 -5.18 6.26
C ILE A 93 -12.16 -3.82 6.97
N ASN A 94 -12.13 -3.83 8.30
CA ASN A 94 -12.04 -2.61 9.11
C ASN A 94 -10.71 -1.85 8.92
N SER A 95 -9.66 -2.51 8.41
CA SER A 95 -8.37 -1.86 8.16
C SER A 95 -8.37 -0.92 6.95
N PHE A 96 -9.33 -1.05 6.05
CA PHE A 96 -9.46 -0.24 4.84
C PHE A 96 -10.23 1.08 5.04
N GLY A 97 -10.77 1.35 6.21
CA GLY A 97 -11.69 2.47 6.48
C GLY A 97 -11.16 3.89 6.20
N SER A 98 -9.86 4.04 5.90
CA SER A 98 -9.27 5.32 5.48
C SER A 98 -9.15 5.45 3.95
N LEU A 99 -9.54 4.44 3.18
CA LEU A 99 -9.58 4.46 1.72
C LEU A 99 -10.99 4.84 1.24
N ASP A 100 -11.10 5.36 0.03
CA ASP A 100 -12.40 5.60 -0.61
C ASP A 100 -12.96 4.28 -1.18
N GLU A 101 -12.08 3.45 -1.74
CA GLU A 101 -12.40 2.11 -2.21
C GLU A 101 -11.17 1.19 -2.10
N PHE A 102 -11.41 -0.12 -2.16
CA PHE A 102 -10.34 -1.10 -2.29
C PHE A 102 -10.76 -2.25 -3.23
N LEU A 103 -9.77 -2.86 -3.88
CA LEU A 103 -9.90 -4.10 -4.63
C LEU A 103 -8.96 -5.12 -4.01
N MET A 104 -9.42 -6.35 -3.81
CA MET A 104 -8.66 -7.39 -3.14
C MET A 104 -8.55 -8.63 -4.01
N LEU A 105 -7.33 -9.16 -4.15
CA LEU A 105 -7.09 -10.47 -4.74
C LEU A 105 -7.30 -11.55 -3.69
N ASP A 106 -8.32 -12.39 -3.87
CA ASP A 106 -8.69 -13.51 -2.99
C ASP A 106 -8.90 -14.82 -3.80
N PRO A 107 -7.83 -15.48 -4.27
CA PRO A 107 -7.93 -16.68 -5.09
C PRO A 107 -8.69 -17.84 -4.42
N ASN A 108 -8.73 -17.85 -3.11
CA ASN A 108 -9.38 -18.91 -2.32
C ASN A 108 -10.86 -18.60 -2.00
N LYS A 109 -11.39 -17.44 -2.42
CA LYS A 109 -12.78 -17.00 -2.15
C LYS A 109 -13.18 -17.02 -0.67
N ASN A 110 -12.23 -16.76 0.21
CA ASN A 110 -12.45 -16.76 1.66
C ASN A 110 -13.14 -15.48 2.15
N TYR A 111 -12.95 -14.37 1.41
CA TYR A 111 -13.56 -13.08 1.69
C TYR A 111 -14.75 -12.85 0.76
N LYS A 112 -15.95 -13.22 1.21
CA LYS A 112 -17.19 -13.08 0.42
C LYS A 112 -17.66 -11.61 0.42
N ILE A 113 -16.93 -10.76 -0.29
CA ILE A 113 -17.21 -9.33 -0.46
C ILE A 113 -17.14 -8.96 -1.94
N ASN A 114 -17.92 -7.97 -2.36
CA ASN A 114 -18.05 -7.58 -3.77
C ASN A 114 -16.72 -7.09 -4.41
N ASN A 115 -15.79 -6.59 -3.58
CA ASN A 115 -14.52 -6.06 -4.04
C ASN A 115 -13.37 -7.08 -3.96
N ALA A 116 -13.69 -8.38 -3.80
CA ALA A 116 -12.71 -9.48 -3.83
C ALA A 116 -12.83 -10.26 -5.13
N PHE A 117 -11.72 -10.48 -5.78
CA PHE A 117 -11.57 -11.15 -7.07
C PHE A 117 -10.73 -12.40 -6.92
N ASP A 118 -11.07 -13.47 -7.64
CA ASP A 118 -10.34 -14.74 -7.58
C ASP A 118 -9.14 -14.80 -8.53
N SER A 119 -9.07 -13.89 -9.50
CA SER A 119 -7.96 -13.82 -10.45
C SER A 119 -7.39 -12.40 -10.61
N GLU A 120 -6.10 -12.33 -10.92
CA GLU A 120 -5.40 -11.06 -11.19
C GLU A 120 -6.01 -10.35 -12.41
N ASN A 121 -6.37 -11.10 -13.45
CA ASN A 121 -6.93 -10.53 -14.67
C ASN A 121 -8.27 -9.86 -14.42
N GLU A 122 -9.14 -10.47 -13.63
CA GLU A 122 -10.44 -9.91 -13.28
C GLU A 122 -10.30 -8.66 -12.41
N LEU A 123 -9.40 -8.70 -11.42
CA LEU A 123 -9.08 -7.55 -10.58
C LEU A 123 -8.54 -6.39 -11.42
N LEU A 124 -7.57 -6.65 -12.32
CA LEU A 124 -6.97 -5.61 -13.16
C LEU A 124 -7.99 -5.03 -14.14
N LYS A 125 -8.86 -5.84 -14.73
CA LYS A 125 -9.95 -5.37 -15.60
C LYS A 125 -10.88 -4.42 -14.84
N ASN A 126 -11.29 -4.79 -13.63
CA ASN A 126 -12.14 -3.94 -12.80
C ASN A 126 -11.44 -2.63 -12.41
N LEU A 127 -10.13 -2.71 -12.14
CA LEU A 127 -9.31 -1.53 -11.87
C LEU A 127 -9.26 -0.59 -13.09
N GLU A 128 -9.02 -1.10 -14.29
CA GLU A 128 -8.93 -0.31 -15.52
C GLU A 128 -10.21 0.49 -15.80
N GLU A 129 -11.38 -0.05 -15.48
CA GLU A 129 -12.68 0.61 -15.67
C GLU A 129 -12.83 1.88 -14.82
N LYS A 130 -12.19 1.94 -13.65
CA LYS A 130 -12.36 3.01 -12.65
C LYS A 130 -11.09 3.77 -12.27
N ILE A 131 -9.94 3.42 -12.81
CA ILE A 131 -8.63 3.96 -12.37
C ILE A 131 -8.57 5.49 -12.43
N PHE A 132 -9.25 6.11 -13.38
CA PHE A 132 -9.29 7.57 -13.58
C PHE A 132 -10.24 8.30 -12.61
N ASP A 133 -11.00 7.57 -11.80
CA ASP A 133 -11.84 8.15 -10.74
C ASP A 133 -11.06 8.45 -9.47
N TYR A 134 -9.77 8.05 -9.42
CA TYR A 134 -8.91 8.16 -8.25
C TYR A 134 -7.65 8.97 -8.53
N ASP A 135 -7.19 9.70 -7.50
CA ASP A 135 -5.94 10.47 -7.54
C ASP A 135 -4.74 9.60 -7.10
N ILE A 136 -4.99 8.54 -6.32
CA ILE A 136 -3.95 7.72 -5.70
C ILE A 136 -4.32 6.25 -5.79
N ILE A 137 -3.35 5.43 -6.22
CA ILE A 137 -3.42 3.97 -6.16
C ILE A 137 -2.37 3.50 -5.13
N LEU A 138 -2.84 2.88 -4.05
CA LEU A 138 -2.00 2.28 -3.01
C LEU A 138 -2.00 0.76 -3.17
N ILE A 139 -0.87 0.21 -3.62
CA ILE A 139 -0.68 -1.24 -3.79
C ILE A 139 -0.09 -1.80 -2.49
N MET A 140 -0.76 -2.79 -1.89
CA MET A 140 -0.35 -3.44 -0.65
C MET A 140 -0.24 -4.95 -0.85
N THR A 141 0.98 -5.47 -0.88
CA THR A 141 1.24 -6.90 -1.03
C THR A 141 2.61 -7.27 -0.45
N ASN A 142 2.74 -8.49 0.08
CA ASN A 142 4.05 -9.07 0.46
C ASN A 142 4.65 -9.97 -0.62
N LYS A 143 3.98 -10.08 -1.79
CA LYS A 143 4.48 -10.77 -2.98
C LYS A 143 5.12 -9.78 -3.95
N ASP A 144 5.28 -10.18 -5.20
CA ASP A 144 5.76 -9.29 -6.26
C ASP A 144 4.69 -8.25 -6.64
N SER A 145 4.95 -6.98 -6.33
CA SER A 145 4.06 -5.87 -6.67
C SER A 145 4.14 -5.45 -8.14
N GLN A 146 5.22 -5.82 -8.86
CA GLN A 146 5.40 -5.42 -10.27
C GLN A 146 4.30 -5.98 -11.18
N LYS A 147 3.72 -7.11 -10.83
CA LYS A 147 2.58 -7.70 -11.55
C LYS A 147 1.34 -6.80 -11.57
N PHE A 148 1.21 -5.88 -10.62
CA PHE A 148 0.16 -4.85 -10.59
C PHE A 148 0.66 -3.51 -11.11
N ILE A 149 1.87 -3.09 -10.71
CA ILE A 149 2.45 -1.80 -11.07
C ILE A 149 2.56 -1.65 -12.59
N ASN A 150 3.13 -2.63 -13.28
CA ASN A 150 3.35 -2.57 -14.73
C ASN A 150 2.04 -2.48 -15.53
N PRO A 151 1.02 -3.32 -15.30
CA PRO A 151 -0.28 -3.17 -15.97
C PRO A 151 -0.94 -1.82 -15.68
N ILE A 152 -0.90 -1.34 -14.44
CA ILE A 152 -1.47 -0.04 -14.04
C ILE A 152 -0.82 1.10 -14.84
N ILE A 153 0.51 1.14 -14.88
CA ILE A 153 1.26 2.14 -15.65
C ILE A 153 0.85 2.09 -17.13
N ASN A 154 0.86 0.88 -17.72
CA ASN A 154 0.51 0.69 -19.11
C ASN A 154 -0.92 1.11 -19.44
N SER A 155 -1.87 0.86 -18.54
CA SER A 155 -3.29 1.26 -18.73
C SER A 155 -3.46 2.78 -18.68
N ILE A 156 -2.71 3.48 -17.83
CA ILE A 156 -2.77 4.94 -17.74
C ILE A 156 -2.07 5.60 -18.93
N GLU A 157 -0.94 5.06 -19.40
CA GLU A 157 -0.15 5.62 -20.51
C GLU A 157 -0.79 5.41 -21.89
N LYS A 158 -1.72 4.45 -22.04
CA LYS A 158 -2.43 4.19 -23.29
C LYS A 158 -3.60 5.14 -23.59
N LYS A 159 -4.00 5.94 -22.62
CA LYS A 159 -5.15 6.84 -22.70
C LYS A 159 -4.69 8.30 -22.78
#